data_b8c7608eb33800cab3777b7e426578b0
#
_entry.id   b8c7608eb33800cab3777b7e426578b0
#
_cell.length_a   1.000
_cell.length_b   1.000
_cell.length_c   1.000
_cell.angle_alpha   90.00
_cell.angle_beta   90.00
_cell.angle_gamma   90.00
#
_symmetry.space_group_name_H-M   'P 1'
#
loop_
_entity.id
_entity.type
_entity.pdbx_description
1 polymer ?
#
loop_
_entity_poly.entity_id
_entity_poly.type
_entity_poly.pdbx_seq_one_letter_code
_entity_poly.pdbx_strand_id
1 'polypeptide(L)'
;MSQSIDVVVLTKNSEHILDKCLASVYENVPVKNLIVVDGFSTDRTLKIVDEADRKYGNVKVLTVAGSRARAREKGLRQVTTDWFMFVDSDVVLSRGWFRKVERYLSADVGAVWGVNIDVIPNITDKRIVKLQSLVARQCFVLRGGMHDTLIRREAVEGIHIPEQLHAYEDTYIINWIKRKGYKIVVGDEIYCLHFKPPANWRLQNGVSQAIVDFRCGVLYSHIYSYIFYYPIFMIQWFLQLSIHGARGLLTSQRKPKVIR
;
A
#
# COMPACT_ATOMS: atom_id res chain seq x y z
N MET A 1 16.99 19.36 14.06
CA MET A 1 17.60 18.27 13.29
C MET A 1 16.45 17.56 12.59
N SER A 2 16.46 17.43 11.26
CA SER A 2 15.41 16.68 10.58
C SER A 2 15.50 15.21 10.98
N GLN A 3 14.42 14.65 11.49
CA GLN A 3 14.35 13.26 11.94
C GLN A 3 14.42 12.35 10.70
N SER A 4 15.55 11.66 10.50
CA SER A 4 15.65 10.63 9.46
C SER A 4 14.94 9.35 9.90
N ILE A 5 14.28 8.64 8.98
CA ILE A 5 13.47 7.46 9.25
C ILE A 5 13.85 6.27 8.39
N ASP A 6 13.63 5.08 8.91
CA ASP A 6 13.71 3.85 8.12
C ASP A 6 12.44 3.70 7.30
N VAL A 7 12.58 3.30 6.03
CA VAL A 7 11.46 3.04 5.13
C VAL A 7 11.47 1.58 4.72
N VAL A 8 10.36 0.89 4.91
CA VAL A 8 10.17 -0.51 4.56
C VAL A 8 9.28 -0.61 3.32
N VAL A 9 9.79 -1.20 2.25
CA VAL A 9 9.06 -1.42 0.99
C VAL A 9 8.95 -2.91 0.71
N LEU A 10 7.73 -3.41 0.56
CA LEU A 10 7.49 -4.78 0.15
C LEU A 10 7.39 -4.85 -1.37
N THR A 11 8.15 -5.76 -1.99
CA THR A 11 8.17 -5.92 -3.44
C THR A 11 7.87 -7.35 -3.88
N LYS A 12 7.17 -7.48 -4.99
CA LYS A 12 7.03 -8.74 -5.74
C LYS A 12 6.62 -8.44 -7.17
N ASN A 13 7.53 -8.64 -8.11
CA ASN A 13 7.30 -8.37 -9.54
C ASN A 13 6.74 -6.96 -9.78
N SER A 14 7.46 -5.96 -9.28
CA SER A 14 7.04 -4.55 -9.23
C SER A 14 7.76 -3.68 -10.26
N GLU A 15 8.44 -4.26 -11.26
CA GLU A 15 9.28 -3.52 -12.22
C GLU A 15 8.57 -2.37 -12.94
N HIS A 16 7.24 -2.45 -13.09
CA HIS A 16 6.44 -1.51 -13.86
C HIS A 16 6.34 -0.10 -13.24
N ILE A 17 6.64 0.05 -11.93
CA ILE A 17 6.42 1.29 -11.21
C ILE A 17 7.44 1.55 -10.07
N LEU A 18 8.21 0.53 -9.67
CA LEU A 18 9.08 0.60 -8.50
C LEU A 18 10.11 1.74 -8.58
N ASP A 19 10.62 2.04 -9.76
CA ASP A 19 11.53 3.16 -10.01
C ASP A 19 10.93 4.51 -9.57
N LYS A 20 9.68 4.77 -9.95
CA LYS A 20 8.94 5.98 -9.56
C LYS A 20 8.57 5.97 -8.08
N CYS A 21 8.20 4.80 -7.55
CA CYS A 21 7.94 4.64 -6.12
C CYS A 21 9.17 5.06 -5.31
N LEU A 22 10.33 4.43 -5.55
CA LEU A 22 11.57 4.71 -4.82
C LEU A 22 12.03 6.16 -5.01
N ALA A 23 11.97 6.71 -6.24
CA ALA A 23 12.28 8.11 -6.48
C ALA A 23 11.40 9.03 -5.62
N SER A 24 10.07 8.78 -5.58
CA SER A 24 9.16 9.59 -4.78
C SER A 24 9.42 9.48 -3.27
N VAL A 25 9.86 8.32 -2.78
CA VAL A 25 10.27 8.12 -1.39
C VAL A 25 11.46 9.00 -1.06
N TYR A 26 12.55 8.90 -1.82
CA TYR A 26 13.76 9.68 -1.54
C TYR A 26 13.57 11.19 -1.73
N GLU A 27 12.68 11.62 -2.62
CA GLU A 27 12.36 13.04 -2.82
C GLU A 27 11.52 13.64 -1.68
N ASN A 28 10.71 12.83 -1.00
CA ASN A 28 9.68 13.33 -0.09
C ASN A 28 9.83 12.86 1.36
N VAL A 29 10.78 11.96 1.64
CA VAL A 29 11.01 11.39 2.97
C VAL A 29 12.51 11.46 3.31
N PRO A 30 12.89 11.87 4.53
CA PRO A 30 14.29 11.85 4.98
C PRO A 30 14.74 10.42 5.31
N VAL A 31 15.03 9.63 4.29
CA VAL A 31 15.34 8.21 4.41
C VAL A 31 16.69 7.99 5.09
N LYS A 32 16.70 7.29 6.25
CA LYS A 32 17.92 6.78 6.89
C LYS A 32 18.36 5.48 6.23
N ASN A 33 17.49 4.47 6.22
CA ASN A 33 17.69 3.21 5.52
C ASN A 33 16.43 2.87 4.72
N LEU A 34 16.61 2.39 3.52
CA LEU A 34 15.56 1.75 2.72
C LEU A 34 15.65 0.24 2.89
N ILE A 35 14.65 -0.36 3.52
CA ILE A 35 14.56 -1.80 3.78
C ILE A 35 13.59 -2.39 2.75
N VAL A 36 14.12 -3.05 1.72
CA VAL A 36 13.32 -3.74 0.70
C VAL A 36 13.12 -5.19 1.12
N VAL A 37 11.87 -5.63 1.20
CA VAL A 37 11.50 -7.03 1.48
C VAL A 37 10.91 -7.63 0.21
N ASP A 38 11.71 -8.41 -0.50
CA ASP A 38 11.34 -8.99 -1.78
C ASP A 38 10.73 -10.40 -1.65
N GLY A 39 9.61 -10.60 -2.32
CA GLY A 39 8.85 -11.84 -2.37
C GLY A 39 9.29 -12.81 -3.47
N PHE A 40 10.60 -12.96 -3.74
CA PHE A 40 11.16 -13.73 -4.85
C PHE A 40 10.69 -13.22 -6.21
N SER A 41 10.98 -11.95 -6.51
CA SER A 41 10.72 -11.36 -7.82
C SER A 41 11.56 -12.03 -8.91
N THR A 42 10.93 -12.23 -10.07
CA THR A 42 11.54 -12.86 -11.26
C THR A 42 11.68 -11.90 -12.44
N ASP A 43 11.18 -10.66 -12.28
CA ASP A 43 11.29 -9.56 -13.22
C ASP A 43 12.49 -8.65 -12.86
N ARG A 44 12.53 -7.43 -13.39
CA ARG A 44 13.61 -6.48 -13.15
C ARG A 44 13.55 -5.77 -11.78
N THR A 45 12.65 -6.17 -10.87
CA THR A 45 12.46 -5.54 -9.54
C THR A 45 13.79 -5.40 -8.80
N LEU A 46 14.54 -6.50 -8.63
CA LEU A 46 15.80 -6.47 -7.90
C LEU A 46 16.89 -5.66 -8.59
N LYS A 47 16.87 -5.56 -9.93
CA LYS A 47 17.77 -4.68 -10.67
C LYS A 47 17.49 -3.21 -10.37
N ILE A 48 16.21 -2.81 -10.28
CA ILE A 48 15.82 -1.44 -9.91
C ILE A 48 16.26 -1.12 -8.48
N VAL A 49 16.16 -2.08 -7.57
CA VAL A 49 16.62 -1.92 -6.17
C VAL A 49 18.14 -1.75 -6.11
N ASP A 50 18.90 -2.51 -6.88
CA ASP A 50 20.36 -2.39 -6.99
C ASP A 50 20.79 -1.04 -7.59
N GLU A 51 20.07 -0.53 -8.59
CA GLU A 51 20.27 0.82 -9.13
C GLU A 51 20.00 1.91 -8.08
N ALA A 52 18.98 1.73 -7.22
CA ALA A 52 18.72 2.63 -6.11
C ALA A 52 19.83 2.57 -5.05
N ASP A 53 20.35 1.38 -4.73
CA ASP A 53 21.46 1.26 -3.78
C ASP A 53 22.73 1.93 -4.28
N ARG A 54 23.07 1.76 -5.57
CA ARG A 54 24.21 2.49 -6.16
C ARG A 54 24.06 4.01 -6.11
N LYS A 55 22.83 4.51 -6.17
CA LYS A 55 22.54 5.94 -6.16
C LYS A 55 22.54 6.54 -4.76
N TYR A 56 22.00 5.82 -3.78
CA TYR A 56 21.74 6.37 -2.44
C TYR A 56 22.61 5.74 -1.33
N GLY A 57 23.14 4.51 -1.53
CA GLY A 57 24.08 3.84 -0.62
C GLY A 57 23.50 3.40 0.71
N ASN A 58 22.19 3.29 0.85
CA ASN A 58 21.51 2.98 2.10
C ASN A 58 20.38 1.96 1.97
N VAL A 59 20.44 1.09 0.96
CA VAL A 59 19.42 0.07 0.72
C VAL A 59 19.82 -1.26 1.36
N LYS A 60 18.89 -1.87 2.10
CA LYS A 60 19.02 -3.22 2.65
C LYS A 60 17.98 -4.12 2.03
N VAL A 61 18.39 -5.20 1.40
CA VAL A 61 17.50 -6.16 0.75
C VAL A 61 17.34 -7.41 1.60
N LEU A 62 16.09 -7.85 1.76
CA LEU A 62 15.72 -9.12 2.39
C LEU A 62 14.84 -9.89 1.43
N THR A 63 15.08 -11.18 1.25
CA THR A 63 14.22 -12.05 0.45
C THR A 63 13.39 -12.93 1.37
N VAL A 64 12.06 -12.92 1.21
CA VAL A 64 11.12 -13.61 2.09
C VAL A 64 10.01 -14.29 1.30
N ALA A 65 9.91 -15.61 1.43
CA ALA A 65 8.77 -16.36 0.91
C ALA A 65 7.58 -16.27 1.86
N GLY A 66 6.35 -16.31 1.32
CA GLY A 66 5.13 -16.40 2.11
C GLY A 66 4.19 -15.22 1.95
N SER A 67 3.48 -14.89 3.03
CA SER A 67 2.46 -13.85 3.05
C SER A 67 3.04 -12.44 3.18
N ARG A 68 2.21 -11.42 2.87
CA ARG A 68 2.53 -10.02 3.16
C ARG A 68 2.76 -9.78 4.65
N ALA A 69 2.00 -10.45 5.53
CA ALA A 69 2.18 -10.38 6.97
C ALA A 69 3.60 -10.74 7.40
N ARG A 70 4.11 -11.88 6.89
CA ARG A 70 5.49 -12.32 7.15
C ARG A 70 6.53 -11.33 6.62
N ALA A 71 6.31 -10.79 5.43
CA ALA A 71 7.19 -9.80 4.84
C ALA A 71 7.21 -8.49 5.65
N ARG A 72 6.03 -7.98 6.10
CA ARG A 72 5.97 -6.78 6.96
C ARG A 72 6.65 -7.02 8.30
N GLU A 73 6.42 -8.15 8.95
CA GLU A 73 7.08 -8.47 10.22
C GLU A 73 8.61 -8.56 10.05
N LYS A 74 9.07 -9.17 8.96
CA LYS A 74 10.51 -9.28 8.68
C LYS A 74 11.15 -7.92 8.45
N GLY A 75 10.48 -7.02 7.71
CA GLY A 75 10.90 -5.65 7.50
C GLY A 75 10.89 -4.85 8.80
N LEU A 76 9.83 -4.95 9.59
CA LEU A 76 9.69 -4.29 10.88
C LEU A 76 10.84 -4.62 11.85
N ARG A 77 11.29 -5.87 11.88
CA ARG A 77 12.42 -6.31 12.72
C ARG A 77 13.76 -5.69 12.34
N GLN A 78 13.87 -5.03 11.20
CA GLN A 78 15.08 -4.32 10.75
C GLN A 78 15.06 -2.83 11.07
N VAL A 79 13.92 -2.31 11.53
CA VAL A 79 13.75 -0.89 11.86
C VAL A 79 14.52 -0.51 13.10
N THR A 80 15.25 0.59 13.01
CA THR A 80 16.10 1.13 14.09
C THR A 80 15.69 2.52 14.55
N THR A 81 14.93 3.25 13.73
CA THR A 81 14.49 4.62 14.00
C THR A 81 13.23 4.65 14.87
N ASP A 82 12.98 5.75 15.60
CA ASP A 82 11.81 5.89 16.48
C ASP A 82 10.49 5.96 15.69
N TRP A 83 10.55 6.54 14.49
CA TRP A 83 9.52 6.51 13.50
C TRP A 83 10.02 5.82 12.25
N PHE A 84 9.20 5.02 11.63
CA PHE A 84 9.50 4.35 10.36
C PHE A 84 8.27 4.36 9.46
N MET A 85 8.46 4.11 8.19
CA MET A 85 7.39 4.16 7.21
C MET A 85 7.25 2.84 6.47
N PHE A 86 6.02 2.33 6.36
CA PHE A 86 5.69 1.35 5.32
C PHE A 86 5.26 2.07 4.04
N VAL A 87 5.79 1.62 2.90
CA VAL A 87 5.38 2.07 1.56
C VAL A 87 5.14 0.84 0.69
N ASP A 88 3.99 0.79 0.02
CA ASP A 88 3.74 -0.26 -0.97
C ASP A 88 4.49 0.06 -2.27
N SER A 89 5.02 -0.96 -2.96
CA SER A 89 5.89 -0.78 -4.13
C SER A 89 5.21 -0.21 -5.38
N ASP A 90 3.90 -0.07 -5.33
CA ASP A 90 3.05 0.43 -6.41
C ASP A 90 2.42 1.80 -6.11
N VAL A 91 3.00 2.55 -5.17
CA VAL A 91 2.57 3.91 -4.84
C VAL A 91 3.63 4.97 -5.15
N VAL A 92 3.17 6.18 -5.43
CA VAL A 92 4.00 7.39 -5.60
C VAL A 92 3.53 8.44 -4.59
N LEU A 93 4.42 8.86 -3.71
CA LEU A 93 4.11 9.83 -2.64
C LEU A 93 3.87 11.23 -3.21
N SER A 94 2.96 11.98 -2.61
CA SER A 94 2.74 13.37 -2.94
C SER A 94 3.91 14.25 -2.51
N ARG A 95 4.13 15.35 -3.24
CA ARG A 95 5.19 16.30 -2.93
C ARG A 95 5.11 16.83 -1.51
N GLY A 96 6.27 16.78 -0.81
CA GLY A 96 6.38 17.25 0.57
C GLY A 96 5.64 16.37 1.58
N TRP A 97 5.45 15.10 1.29
CA TRP A 97 4.69 14.15 2.10
C TRP A 97 5.12 14.19 3.57
N PHE A 98 6.41 13.99 3.86
CA PHE A 98 6.93 13.95 5.23
C PHE A 98 6.76 15.28 5.96
N ARG A 99 7.02 16.41 5.30
CA ARG A 99 6.84 17.75 5.88
C ARG A 99 5.40 18.00 6.35
N LYS A 100 4.42 17.44 5.62
CA LYS A 100 3.02 17.54 6.01
C LYS A 100 2.66 16.62 7.16
N VAL A 101 3.34 15.46 7.27
CA VAL A 101 3.12 14.48 8.34
C VAL A 101 3.73 14.93 9.66
N GLU A 102 4.87 15.61 9.65
CA GLU A 102 5.59 16.04 10.86
C GLU A 102 4.68 16.74 11.89
N ARG A 103 3.71 17.51 11.44
CA ARG A 103 2.75 18.24 12.33
C ARG A 103 1.84 17.31 13.15
N TYR A 104 1.74 16.05 12.78
CA TYR A 104 0.90 15.07 13.48
C TYR A 104 1.68 14.20 14.47
N LEU A 105 3.01 14.37 14.56
CA LEU A 105 3.89 13.54 15.38
C LEU A 105 3.87 13.96 16.85
N SER A 106 2.74 13.80 17.53
CA SER A 106 2.63 13.98 18.98
C SER A 106 2.89 12.69 19.74
N ALA A 107 3.11 12.79 21.05
CA ALA A 107 3.48 11.66 21.92
C ALA A 107 2.41 10.55 21.95
N ASP A 108 1.15 10.92 21.76
CA ASP A 108 0.00 10.02 21.80
C ASP A 108 -0.38 9.43 20.42
N VAL A 109 0.34 9.81 19.35
CA VAL A 109 0.10 9.29 18.00
C VAL A 109 1.01 8.09 17.71
N GLY A 110 0.41 6.99 17.28
CA GLY A 110 1.10 5.76 16.93
C GLY A 110 1.24 5.53 15.43
N ALA A 111 0.32 6.06 14.62
CA ALA A 111 0.42 5.98 13.16
C ALA A 111 -0.24 7.16 12.46
N VAL A 112 0.33 7.54 11.31
CA VAL A 112 -0.19 8.58 10.42
C VAL A 112 -0.08 8.08 8.99
N TRP A 113 -1.15 8.22 8.18
CA TRP A 113 -1.11 7.94 6.75
C TRP A 113 -1.91 8.97 5.94
N GLY A 114 -1.69 8.98 4.65
CA GLY A 114 -2.39 9.83 3.70
C GLY A 114 -3.58 9.16 3.03
N VAL A 115 -4.22 9.90 2.14
CA VAL A 115 -5.30 9.39 1.29
C VAL A 115 -4.71 8.64 0.11
N ASN A 116 -5.14 7.41 -0.09
CA ASN A 116 -4.80 6.64 -1.28
C ASN A 116 -5.69 7.04 -2.46
N ILE A 117 -5.08 7.41 -3.58
CA ILE A 117 -5.76 7.76 -4.83
C ILE A 117 -5.39 6.72 -5.88
N ASP A 118 -6.32 5.83 -6.22
CA ASP A 118 -6.11 4.84 -7.26
C ASP A 118 -5.98 5.53 -8.63
N VAL A 119 -4.86 5.30 -9.31
CA VAL A 119 -4.65 5.76 -10.67
C VAL A 119 -5.35 4.79 -11.63
N ILE A 120 -6.42 5.25 -12.23
CA ILE A 120 -7.17 4.48 -13.22
C ILE A 120 -6.61 4.84 -14.60
N PRO A 121 -6.04 3.89 -15.36
CA PRO A 121 -5.58 4.16 -16.72
C PRO A 121 -6.67 4.81 -17.57
N ASN A 122 -6.33 5.93 -18.23
CA ASN A 122 -7.22 6.72 -19.10
C ASN A 122 -8.34 7.52 -18.40
N ILE A 123 -8.35 7.63 -17.08
CA ILE A 123 -9.23 8.57 -16.39
C ILE A 123 -8.38 9.71 -15.81
N THR A 124 -8.40 10.84 -16.49
CA THR A 124 -7.68 12.07 -16.09
C THR A 124 -8.60 13.13 -15.48
N ASP A 125 -9.90 12.83 -15.30
CA ASP A 125 -10.85 13.79 -14.78
C ASP A 125 -10.61 14.06 -13.30
N LYS A 126 -10.24 15.31 -12.99
CA LYS A 126 -9.99 15.79 -11.62
C LYS A 126 -11.18 15.61 -10.67
N ARG A 127 -12.43 15.57 -11.19
CA ARG A 127 -13.64 15.37 -10.39
C ARG A 127 -13.71 13.92 -9.88
N ILE A 128 -13.32 12.94 -10.71
CA ILE A 128 -13.28 11.53 -10.33
C ILE A 128 -12.20 11.31 -9.27
N VAL A 129 -11.01 11.89 -9.46
CA VAL A 129 -9.93 11.85 -8.46
C VAL A 129 -10.39 12.45 -7.11
N LYS A 130 -11.09 13.59 -7.15
CA LYS A 130 -11.65 14.22 -5.95
C LYS A 130 -12.73 13.34 -5.29
N LEU A 131 -13.60 12.72 -6.05
CA LEU A 131 -14.61 11.79 -5.53
C LEU A 131 -13.97 10.57 -4.90
N GLN A 132 -12.97 9.97 -5.56
CA GLN A 132 -12.20 8.86 -4.98
C GLN A 132 -11.54 9.26 -3.67
N SER A 133 -10.94 10.44 -3.58
CA SER A 133 -10.32 10.91 -2.34
C SER A 133 -11.31 11.07 -1.20
N LEU A 134 -12.54 11.55 -1.48
CA LEU A 134 -13.60 11.68 -0.48
C LEU A 134 -14.06 10.30 0.02
N VAL A 135 -14.27 9.35 -0.89
CA VAL A 135 -14.68 7.97 -0.54
C VAL A 135 -13.55 7.29 0.24
N ALA A 136 -12.30 7.40 -0.23
CA ALA A 136 -11.15 6.81 0.43
C ALA A 136 -10.98 7.30 1.87
N ARG A 137 -11.14 8.60 2.13
CA ARG A 137 -11.08 9.15 3.50
C ARG A 137 -12.00 8.43 4.46
N GLN A 138 -13.26 8.22 4.08
CA GLN A 138 -14.24 7.56 4.94
C GLN A 138 -13.90 6.08 5.16
N CYS A 139 -13.45 5.40 4.13
CA CYS A 139 -13.13 3.97 4.18
C CYS A 139 -11.82 3.69 4.94
N PHE A 140 -10.78 4.51 4.76
CA PHE A 140 -9.48 4.30 5.42
C PHE A 140 -9.50 4.61 6.91
N VAL A 141 -10.30 5.56 7.37
CA VAL A 141 -10.53 5.78 8.80
C VAL A 141 -11.07 4.52 9.49
N LEU A 142 -11.90 3.75 8.77
CA LEU A 142 -12.49 2.52 9.30
C LEU A 142 -11.54 1.33 9.22
N ARG A 143 -10.78 1.18 8.13
CA ARG A 143 -10.02 -0.03 7.81
C ARG A 143 -8.54 0.06 8.17
N GLY A 144 -7.90 1.20 8.00
CA GLY A 144 -6.44 1.36 8.01
C GLY A 144 -5.83 1.16 6.62
N GLY A 145 -4.57 1.50 6.48
CA GLY A 145 -3.81 1.34 5.24
C GLY A 145 -2.31 1.28 5.56
N MET A 146 -1.52 0.69 4.66
CA MET A 146 -0.06 0.62 4.79
C MET A 146 0.65 1.10 3.52
N HIS A 147 -0.07 1.77 2.61
CA HIS A 147 0.48 2.25 1.35
C HIS A 147 1.52 3.35 1.54
N ASP A 148 1.29 4.25 2.53
CA ASP A 148 2.13 5.41 2.86
C ASP A 148 2.04 5.72 4.36
N THR A 149 2.23 4.71 5.21
CA THR A 149 1.96 4.81 6.64
C THR A 149 3.23 4.98 7.46
N LEU A 150 3.33 6.13 8.14
CA LEU A 150 4.35 6.40 9.14
C LEU A 150 3.89 5.85 10.50
N ILE A 151 4.76 5.09 11.17
CA ILE A 151 4.44 4.37 12.40
C ILE A 151 5.51 4.69 13.47
N ARG A 152 5.06 4.92 14.69
CA ARG A 152 5.94 4.97 15.87
C ARG A 152 6.40 3.56 16.22
N ARG A 153 7.70 3.31 16.27
CA ARG A 153 8.29 1.99 16.54
C ARG A 153 7.79 1.40 17.86
N GLU A 154 7.74 2.21 18.91
CA GLU A 154 7.24 1.82 20.24
C GLU A 154 5.78 1.33 20.19
N ALA A 155 4.94 1.91 19.32
CA ALA A 155 3.53 1.52 19.19
C ALA A 155 3.33 0.10 18.62
N VAL A 156 4.33 -0.44 17.95
CA VAL A 156 4.32 -1.81 17.40
C VAL A 156 5.29 -2.76 18.12
N GLU A 157 5.88 -2.33 19.22
CA GLU A 157 6.76 -3.18 20.01
C GLU A 157 6.02 -4.42 20.52
N GLY A 158 6.66 -5.58 20.39
CA GLY A 158 6.10 -6.87 20.78
C GLY A 158 5.02 -7.42 19.83
N ILE A 159 4.74 -6.74 18.70
CA ILE A 159 3.78 -7.26 17.72
C ILE A 159 4.28 -8.57 17.11
N HIS A 160 3.37 -9.52 16.96
CA HIS A 160 3.53 -10.70 16.12
C HIS A 160 2.38 -10.72 15.11
N ILE A 161 2.72 -10.59 13.82
CA ILE A 161 1.71 -10.54 12.76
C ILE A 161 1.43 -11.98 12.29
N PRO A 162 0.18 -12.48 12.43
CA PRO A 162 -0.13 -13.85 12.03
C PRO A 162 0.22 -14.13 10.57
N GLU A 163 1.08 -15.11 10.33
CA GLU A 163 1.59 -15.43 8.98
C GLU A 163 0.49 -15.81 7.98
N GLN A 164 -0.67 -16.26 8.47
CA GLN A 164 -1.83 -16.63 7.66
C GLN A 164 -2.51 -15.43 7.00
N LEU A 165 -2.19 -14.20 7.43
CA LEU A 165 -2.78 -13.00 6.87
C LEU A 165 -2.16 -12.68 5.50
N HIS A 166 -2.87 -13.02 4.43
CA HIS A 166 -2.52 -12.64 3.07
C HIS A 166 -3.08 -11.26 2.67
N ALA A 167 -4.09 -10.78 3.39
CA ALA A 167 -4.63 -9.43 3.38
C ALA A 167 -5.06 -9.06 4.80
N TYR A 168 -5.36 -7.77 5.05
CA TYR A 168 -5.72 -7.21 6.36
C TYR A 168 -4.61 -7.30 7.44
N GLU A 169 -3.39 -7.61 7.05
CA GLU A 169 -2.22 -7.46 7.91
C GLU A 169 -2.03 -6.01 8.35
N ASP A 170 -2.38 -5.06 7.47
CA ASP A 170 -2.44 -3.62 7.74
C ASP A 170 -3.41 -3.32 8.89
N THR A 171 -4.61 -3.82 8.79
CA THR A 171 -5.64 -3.66 9.81
C THR A 171 -5.25 -4.29 11.14
N TYR A 172 -4.61 -5.46 11.12
CA TYR A 172 -4.10 -6.09 12.32
C TYR A 172 -3.10 -5.18 13.04
N ILE A 173 -2.14 -4.60 12.30
CA ILE A 173 -1.15 -3.66 12.84
C ILE A 173 -1.84 -2.43 13.44
N ILE A 174 -2.78 -1.83 12.73
CA ILE A 174 -3.52 -0.65 13.20
C ILE A 174 -4.32 -0.94 14.47
N ASN A 175 -4.97 -2.09 14.55
CA ASN A 175 -5.69 -2.51 15.76
C ASN A 175 -4.74 -2.78 16.94
N TRP A 176 -3.55 -3.31 16.68
CA TRP A 176 -2.51 -3.45 17.70
C TRP A 176 -2.12 -2.11 18.29
N ILE A 177 -1.81 -1.11 17.43
CA ILE A 177 -1.46 0.25 17.83
C ILE A 177 -2.57 0.88 18.68
N LYS A 178 -3.85 0.74 18.26
CA LYS A 178 -5.00 1.22 19.02
C LYS A 178 -5.13 0.57 20.40
N ARG A 179 -4.93 -0.76 20.49
CA ARG A 179 -4.98 -1.48 21.78
C ARG A 179 -3.89 -1.04 22.75
N LYS A 180 -2.75 -0.56 22.24
CA LYS A 180 -1.69 0.04 23.07
C LYS A 180 -2.02 1.48 23.51
N GLY A 181 -3.19 2.02 23.17
CA GLY A 181 -3.65 3.33 23.58
C GLY A 181 -3.21 4.49 22.68
N TYR A 182 -2.53 4.21 21.56
CA TYR A 182 -2.10 5.25 20.63
C TYR A 182 -3.22 5.68 19.69
N LYS A 183 -3.23 6.95 19.35
CA LYS A 183 -4.09 7.54 18.32
C LYS A 183 -3.59 7.22 16.92
N ILE A 184 -4.53 7.19 16.00
CA ILE A 184 -4.29 7.05 14.57
C ILE A 184 -4.76 8.32 13.89
N VAL A 185 -3.95 8.85 12.97
CA VAL A 185 -4.27 10.07 12.22
C VAL A 185 -4.31 9.78 10.73
N VAL A 186 -5.34 10.26 10.06
CA VAL A 186 -5.39 10.31 8.59
C VAL A 186 -5.24 11.77 8.17
N GLY A 187 -4.16 12.07 7.47
CA GLY A 187 -3.85 13.45 7.06
C GLY A 187 -4.64 13.85 5.81
N ASP A 188 -5.34 14.99 5.85
CA ASP A 188 -6.18 15.44 4.74
C ASP A 188 -5.40 16.00 3.56
N GLU A 189 -4.22 16.52 3.81
CA GLU A 189 -3.36 17.12 2.77
C GLU A 189 -2.26 16.18 2.31
N ILE A 190 -2.27 14.95 2.85
CA ILE A 190 -1.31 13.90 2.55
C ILE A 190 -1.99 12.89 1.64
N TYR A 191 -1.35 12.54 0.55
CA TYR A 191 -1.86 11.50 -0.33
C TYR A 191 -0.74 10.76 -1.05
N CYS A 192 -1.05 9.56 -1.53
CA CYS A 192 -0.25 8.84 -2.48
C CYS A 192 -1.08 8.46 -3.72
N LEU A 193 -0.41 8.34 -4.86
CA LEU A 193 -0.98 7.80 -6.08
C LEU A 193 -0.71 6.30 -6.11
N HIS A 194 -1.73 5.48 -6.25
CA HIS A 194 -1.64 4.03 -6.24
C HIS A 194 -1.84 3.45 -7.63
N PHE A 195 -0.80 2.82 -8.16
CA PHE A 195 -0.75 2.25 -9.51
C PHE A 195 -1.04 0.75 -9.46
N LYS A 196 -2.28 0.37 -9.16
CA LYS A 196 -2.66 -1.04 -9.12
C LYS A 196 -2.42 -1.72 -10.46
N PRO A 197 -1.75 -2.88 -10.49
CA PRO A 197 -1.75 -3.71 -11.68
C PRO A 197 -3.19 -4.13 -12.01
N PRO A 198 -3.50 -4.42 -13.30
CA PRO A 198 -4.82 -4.91 -13.68
C PRO A 198 -5.15 -6.14 -12.81
N ALA A 199 -6.21 -6.03 -12.01
CA ALA A 199 -6.50 -6.98 -10.97
C ALA A 199 -6.98 -8.31 -11.56
N ASN A 200 -6.21 -9.37 -11.33
CA ASN A 200 -6.67 -10.76 -11.42
C ASN A 200 -7.37 -11.17 -10.12
N TRP A 201 -8.36 -10.37 -9.70
CA TRP A 201 -9.13 -10.72 -8.50
C TRP A 201 -10.07 -11.89 -8.82
N ARG A 202 -9.94 -12.99 -8.06
CA ARG A 202 -10.84 -14.13 -8.13
C ARG A 202 -11.69 -14.16 -6.86
N LEU A 203 -12.98 -14.45 -7.01
CA LEU A 203 -13.91 -14.59 -5.88
C LEU A 203 -13.39 -15.56 -4.80
N GLN A 204 -12.72 -16.64 -5.23
CA GLN A 204 -12.08 -17.61 -4.34
C GLN A 204 -11.01 -17.00 -3.43
N ASN A 205 -10.28 -15.97 -3.90
CA ASN A 205 -9.29 -15.29 -3.07
C ASN A 205 -9.98 -14.47 -1.97
N GLY A 206 -11.11 -13.82 -2.29
CA GLY A 206 -11.90 -13.09 -1.30
C GLY A 206 -12.51 -14.01 -0.23
N VAL A 207 -13.03 -15.17 -0.62
CA VAL A 207 -13.58 -16.16 0.33
C VAL A 207 -12.49 -16.71 1.23
N SER A 208 -11.34 -17.10 0.66
CA SER A 208 -10.20 -17.60 1.44
C SER A 208 -9.70 -16.56 2.43
N GLN A 209 -9.68 -15.29 2.01
CA GLN A 209 -9.29 -14.18 2.85
C GLN A 209 -10.25 -13.96 4.02
N ALA A 210 -11.56 -13.97 3.76
CA ALA A 210 -12.57 -13.83 4.80
C ALA A 210 -12.47 -14.94 5.87
N ILE A 211 -12.16 -16.18 5.45
CA ILE A 211 -11.93 -17.30 6.37
C ILE A 211 -10.70 -17.05 7.25
N VAL A 212 -9.61 -16.56 6.68
CA VAL A 212 -8.37 -16.25 7.42
C VAL A 212 -8.63 -15.11 8.41
N ASP A 213 -9.30 -14.05 7.98
CA ASP A 213 -9.62 -12.90 8.81
C ASP A 213 -10.51 -13.27 9.99
N PHE A 214 -11.48 -14.15 9.76
CA PHE A 214 -12.33 -14.71 10.83
C PHE A 214 -11.50 -15.48 11.86
N ARG A 215 -10.62 -16.38 11.40
CA ARG A 215 -9.75 -17.18 12.29
C ARG A 215 -8.78 -16.33 13.09
N CYS A 216 -8.31 -15.23 12.51
CA CYS A 216 -7.41 -14.29 13.19
C CYS A 216 -8.14 -13.23 14.04
N GLY A 217 -9.48 -13.29 14.14
CA GLY A 217 -10.29 -12.35 14.93
C GLY A 217 -10.35 -10.93 14.35
N VAL A 218 -9.96 -10.75 13.09
CA VAL A 218 -9.90 -9.44 12.44
C VAL A 218 -11.22 -9.10 11.74
N LEU A 219 -12.01 -10.10 11.36
CA LEU A 219 -13.26 -9.94 10.61
C LEU A 219 -14.28 -9.04 11.34
N TYR A 220 -14.43 -9.23 12.65
CA TYR A 220 -15.43 -8.49 13.45
C TYR A 220 -15.17 -6.98 13.51
N SER A 221 -13.90 -6.58 13.53
CA SER A 221 -13.55 -5.17 13.51
C SER A 221 -13.86 -4.51 12.14
N HIS A 222 -14.22 -5.31 11.13
CA HIS A 222 -14.39 -4.89 9.74
C HIS A 222 -15.70 -5.30 9.10
N ILE A 223 -16.67 -5.76 9.88
CA ILE A 223 -17.96 -6.21 9.34
C ILE A 223 -18.63 -5.13 8.45
N TYR A 224 -18.49 -3.86 8.84
CA TYR A 224 -18.96 -2.73 8.04
C TYR A 224 -18.23 -2.58 6.69
N SER A 225 -16.94 -2.93 6.65
CA SER A 225 -16.18 -2.95 5.40
C SER A 225 -16.73 -4.01 4.43
N TYR A 226 -17.12 -5.18 4.94
CA TYR A 226 -17.74 -6.23 4.11
C TYR A 226 -19.14 -5.83 3.63
N ILE A 227 -19.92 -5.14 4.46
CA ILE A 227 -21.29 -4.76 4.12
C ILE A 227 -21.33 -3.54 3.18
N PHE A 228 -20.46 -2.54 3.38
CA PHE A 228 -20.53 -1.27 2.66
C PHE A 228 -19.39 -1.06 1.67
N TYR A 229 -18.16 -1.34 2.05
CA TYR A 229 -16.99 -1.06 1.22
C TYR A 229 -16.83 -2.04 0.06
N TYR A 230 -16.91 -3.34 0.33
CA TYR A 230 -16.75 -4.36 -0.72
C TYR A 230 -17.83 -4.32 -1.79
N PRO A 231 -19.12 -4.13 -1.49
CA PRO A 231 -20.13 -3.95 -2.53
C PRO A 231 -19.83 -2.77 -3.45
N ILE A 232 -19.40 -1.63 -2.92
CA ILE A 232 -19.01 -0.45 -3.72
C ILE A 232 -17.78 -0.78 -4.58
N PHE A 233 -16.78 -1.44 -4.02
CA PHE A 233 -15.59 -1.87 -4.75
C PHE A 233 -15.90 -2.92 -5.82
N MET A 234 -16.81 -3.85 -5.54
CA MET A 234 -17.31 -4.84 -6.49
C MET A 234 -18.02 -4.18 -7.67
N ILE A 235 -18.89 -3.20 -7.41
CA ILE A 235 -19.56 -2.43 -8.45
C ILE A 235 -18.55 -1.67 -9.31
N GLN A 236 -17.59 -0.99 -8.68
CA GLN A 236 -16.52 -0.27 -9.39
C GLN A 236 -15.67 -1.22 -10.24
N TRP A 237 -15.31 -2.38 -9.72
CA TRP A 237 -14.56 -3.42 -10.42
C TRP A 237 -15.37 -4.01 -11.59
N PHE A 238 -16.66 -4.27 -11.40
CA PHE A 238 -17.56 -4.75 -12.44
C PHE A 238 -17.69 -3.73 -13.59
N LEU A 239 -17.81 -2.45 -13.26
CA LEU A 239 -17.83 -1.36 -14.24
C LEU A 239 -16.50 -1.28 -15.01
N GLN A 240 -15.37 -1.43 -14.33
CA GLN A 240 -14.05 -1.46 -14.97
C GLN A 240 -13.89 -2.64 -15.93
N LEU A 241 -14.34 -3.85 -15.54
CA LEU A 241 -14.33 -5.03 -16.40
C LEU A 241 -15.22 -4.86 -17.61
N SER A 242 -16.41 -4.29 -17.43
CA SER A 242 -17.37 -4.04 -18.52
C SER A 242 -16.80 -3.05 -19.54
N ILE A 243 -16.13 -2.00 -19.09
CA ILE A 243 -15.46 -1.01 -19.96
C ILE A 243 -14.28 -1.66 -20.70
N HIS A 244 -13.47 -2.49 -20.03
CA HIS A 244 -12.33 -3.18 -20.67
C HIS A 244 -12.80 -4.28 -21.62
N GLY A 245 -13.83 -5.03 -21.26
CA GLY A 245 -14.46 -6.05 -22.12
C GLY A 245 -15.05 -5.43 -23.39
N ALA A 246 -15.79 -4.33 -23.28
CA ALA A 246 -16.34 -3.60 -24.42
C ALA A 246 -15.25 -3.03 -25.34
N ARG A 247 -14.14 -2.52 -24.78
CA ARG A 247 -12.98 -2.04 -25.57
C ARG A 247 -12.26 -3.21 -26.27
N GLY A 248 -12.08 -4.35 -25.61
CA GLY A 248 -11.49 -5.55 -26.21
C GLY A 248 -12.30 -6.06 -27.42
N LEU A 249 -13.63 -6.03 -27.33
CA LEU A 249 -14.51 -6.38 -28.44
C LEU A 249 -14.42 -5.38 -29.60
N LEU A 250 -14.35 -4.09 -29.31
CA LEU A 250 -14.20 -3.04 -30.33
C LEU A 250 -12.85 -3.06 -31.05
N THR A 251 -11.76 -3.43 -30.36
CA THR A 251 -10.43 -3.58 -30.96
C THR A 251 -10.29 -4.89 -31.71
N SER A 252 -10.97 -5.95 -31.33
CA SER A 252 -10.99 -7.25 -32.04
C SER A 252 -11.67 -7.16 -33.40
N GLN A 253 -12.58 -6.23 -33.61
CA GLN A 253 -13.25 -6.04 -34.91
C GLN A 253 -12.40 -5.27 -35.95
N ARG A 254 -11.24 -4.71 -35.56
CA ARG A 254 -10.32 -4.03 -36.50
C ARG A 254 -9.16 -4.94 -36.91
N LYS A 255 -9.43 -6.14 -37.45
CA LYS A 255 -8.43 -6.85 -38.23
C LYS A 255 -8.32 -6.18 -39.60
N PRO A 256 -7.12 -5.78 -40.05
CA PRO A 256 -6.97 -5.24 -41.39
C PRO A 256 -7.34 -6.30 -42.41
N LYS A 257 -8.24 -5.96 -43.36
CA LYS A 257 -8.47 -6.75 -44.56
C LYS A 257 -7.16 -6.81 -45.34
N VAL A 258 -6.53 -7.97 -45.37
CA VAL A 258 -5.46 -8.25 -46.32
C VAL A 258 -6.14 -8.32 -47.71
N ILE A 259 -5.94 -7.31 -48.51
CA ILE A 259 -6.25 -7.35 -49.92
C ILE A 259 -5.12 -8.18 -50.55
N ARG A 260 -5.50 -9.32 -51.19
CA ARG A 260 -4.63 -10.10 -52.06
C ARG A 260 -4.65 -9.49 -53.43
#